data_59cbf1fc4f5ce5075ddf3c41d6208d90
#
_entry.id   59cbf1fc4f5ce5075ddf3c41d6208d90
#
_cell.length_a   1.000
_cell.length_b   1.000
_cell.length_c   1.000
_cell.angle_alpha   90.00
_cell.angle_beta   90.00
_cell.angle_gamma   90.00
#
_symmetry.space_group_name_H-M   'P 1'
#
loop_
_entity.id
_entity.type
_entity.pdbx_description
1 polymer ?
#
loop_
_entity_poly.entity_id
_entity_poly.type
_entity_poly.pdbx_seq_one_letter_code
_entity_poly.pdbx_strand_id
1 'polypeptide(L)'
;GLRLNPGNIRDEKKIKEVAIACRDSNIPIRIGVNAGSLDKDLLKKYGEATPESLVESALTELRYLEDVNFNNIKISVKHSNVNLMIDSYRLLADKVDYPLHLGVTEAGPLPGGLIKSVAGISSLLQEGIGDTIRLSLTTDPVEEAKYGRQLLEYLELRDRKNLDLIACPSCGRAEVDVIDVASKAQTALEKEGFSLQVA
;
A
#
# COMPACT_ATOMS: atom_id res chain seq x y z
N GLY A 1 14.99 2.93 6.50
CA GLY A 1 14.00 3.10 7.57
C GLY A 1 13.76 1.82 8.35
N LEU A 2 13.33 1.97 9.58
CA LEU A 2 13.00 0.86 10.47
C LEU A 2 11.47 0.71 10.54
N ARG A 3 10.96 -0.54 10.72
CA ARG A 3 9.54 -0.77 10.99
C ARG A 3 9.35 -1.27 12.42
N LEU A 4 8.51 -0.57 13.18
CA LEU A 4 7.94 -1.07 14.44
C LEU A 4 6.56 -1.70 14.16
N ASN A 5 6.33 -2.86 14.77
CA ASN A 5 5.03 -3.52 14.72
C ASN A 5 4.51 -3.63 16.16
N PRO A 6 3.47 -2.86 16.54
CA PRO A 6 2.91 -2.85 17.90
C PRO A 6 2.46 -4.23 18.38
N GLY A 7 2.10 -5.12 17.47
CA GLY A 7 1.76 -6.51 17.81
C GLY A 7 2.95 -7.35 18.29
N ASN A 8 4.19 -6.99 17.90
CA ASN A 8 5.40 -7.76 18.20
C ASN A 8 6.25 -7.13 19.31
N ILE A 9 6.36 -5.81 19.33
CA ILE A 9 7.12 -5.05 20.35
C ILE A 9 6.12 -4.17 21.07
N ARG A 10 5.90 -4.45 22.37
CA ARG A 10 4.86 -3.82 23.19
C ARG A 10 5.42 -3.11 24.41
N ASP A 11 6.68 -3.33 24.70
CA ASP A 11 7.38 -2.71 25.83
C ASP A 11 7.68 -1.25 25.48
N GLU A 12 6.94 -0.34 26.07
CA GLU A 12 7.08 1.11 25.87
C GLU A 12 8.53 1.57 26.03
N LYS A 13 9.25 1.04 27.04
CA LYS A 13 10.63 1.41 27.29
C LYS A 13 11.53 1.03 26.12
N LYS A 14 11.37 -0.17 25.56
CA LYS A 14 12.13 -0.62 24.38
C LYS A 14 11.78 0.18 23.13
N ILE A 15 10.50 0.54 22.97
CA ILE A 15 10.05 1.38 21.84
C ILE A 15 10.74 2.74 21.92
N LYS A 16 10.76 3.37 23.11
CA LYS A 16 11.43 4.65 23.34
C LYS A 16 12.95 4.56 23.14
N GLU A 17 13.60 3.49 23.57
CA GLU A 17 15.03 3.24 23.30
C GLU A 17 15.33 3.16 21.80
N VAL A 18 14.50 2.43 21.04
CA VAL A 18 14.62 2.34 19.59
C VAL A 18 14.40 3.70 18.92
N ALA A 19 13.42 4.47 19.38
CA ALA A 19 13.14 5.80 18.83
C ALA A 19 14.32 6.76 19.04
N ILE A 20 14.94 6.74 20.22
CA ILE A 20 16.13 7.55 20.52
C ILE A 20 17.29 7.15 19.59
N ALA A 21 17.58 5.87 19.47
CA ALA A 21 18.64 5.37 18.58
C ALA A 21 18.39 5.74 17.09
N CYS A 22 17.14 5.67 16.65
CA CYS A 22 16.74 6.08 15.30
C CYS A 22 16.89 7.59 15.08
N ARG A 23 16.54 8.41 16.09
CA ARG A 23 16.71 9.86 16.05
C ARG A 23 18.19 10.22 15.91
N ASP A 24 19.04 9.65 16.78
CA ASP A 24 20.48 9.93 16.80
C ASP A 24 21.20 9.50 15.51
N SER A 25 20.63 8.51 14.80
CA SER A 25 21.12 8.00 13.52
C SER A 25 20.38 8.57 12.30
N ASN A 26 19.43 9.49 12.50
CA ASN A 26 18.56 10.05 11.46
C ASN A 26 17.83 8.97 10.60
N ILE A 27 17.35 7.92 11.26
CA ILE A 27 16.63 6.81 10.62
C ILE A 27 15.12 7.00 10.82
N PRO A 28 14.31 7.08 9.73
CA PRO A 28 12.87 7.16 9.85
C PRO A 28 12.26 5.85 10.35
N ILE A 29 11.20 5.97 11.17
CA ILE A 29 10.42 4.84 11.67
C ILE A 29 9.07 4.76 10.95
N ARG A 30 8.69 3.55 10.54
CA ARG A 30 7.33 3.24 10.13
C ARG A 30 6.61 2.44 11.21
N ILE A 31 5.57 3.03 11.79
CA ILE A 31 4.58 2.30 12.59
C ILE A 31 3.81 1.40 11.63
N GLY A 32 3.83 0.09 11.87
CA GLY A 32 3.27 -0.87 10.92
C GLY A 32 2.31 -1.84 11.57
N VAL A 33 1.06 -1.42 11.77
CA VAL A 33 -0.03 -2.26 12.29
C VAL A 33 -0.57 -3.16 11.19
N ASN A 34 -0.75 -4.44 11.50
CA ASN A 34 -1.41 -5.42 10.64
C ASN A 34 -2.49 -6.14 11.44
N ALA A 35 -3.62 -6.42 10.81
CA ALA A 35 -4.73 -7.15 11.42
C ALA A 35 -4.29 -8.52 12.00
N GLY A 36 -3.48 -9.28 11.28
CA GLY A 36 -3.00 -10.60 11.72
C GLY A 36 -2.02 -10.57 12.90
N SER A 37 -1.55 -9.39 13.31
CA SER A 37 -0.63 -9.21 14.46
C SER A 37 -1.11 -8.15 15.44
N LEU A 38 -2.43 -7.91 15.50
CA LEU A 38 -3.02 -6.97 16.43
C LEU A 38 -2.80 -7.40 17.89
N ASP A 39 -2.70 -6.42 18.78
CA ASP A 39 -2.53 -6.65 20.22
C ASP A 39 -3.68 -7.48 20.80
N LYS A 40 -3.35 -8.42 21.73
CA LYS A 40 -4.33 -9.32 22.34
C LYS A 40 -5.37 -8.59 23.19
N ASP A 41 -5.00 -7.45 23.81
CA ASP A 41 -5.93 -6.70 24.64
C ASP A 41 -6.89 -5.89 23.76
N LEU A 42 -6.42 -5.39 22.61
CA LEU A 42 -7.29 -4.80 21.60
C LEU A 42 -8.21 -5.84 20.97
N LEU A 43 -7.72 -7.05 20.68
CA LEU A 43 -8.57 -8.15 20.22
C LEU A 43 -9.64 -8.53 21.23
N LYS A 44 -9.34 -8.54 22.56
CA LYS A 44 -10.34 -8.77 23.60
C LYS A 44 -11.35 -7.62 23.67
N LYS A 45 -10.92 -6.38 23.51
CA LYS A 45 -11.77 -5.19 23.56
C LYS A 45 -12.75 -5.12 22.39
N TYR A 46 -12.28 -5.42 21.17
CA TYR A 46 -13.04 -5.25 19.93
C TYR A 46 -13.62 -6.56 19.36
N GLY A 47 -13.20 -7.72 19.88
CA GLY A 47 -13.60 -9.03 19.38
C GLY A 47 -12.85 -9.50 18.14
N GLU A 48 -12.54 -8.57 17.23
CA GLU A 48 -11.82 -8.81 15.99
C GLU A 48 -10.94 -7.60 15.57
N ALA A 49 -10.23 -7.73 14.45
CA ALA A 49 -9.43 -6.62 13.89
C ALA A 49 -10.35 -5.68 13.10
N THR A 50 -10.89 -4.67 13.77
CA THR A 50 -11.73 -3.61 13.19
C THR A 50 -10.88 -2.38 12.80
N PRO A 51 -11.40 -1.46 11.97
CA PRO A 51 -10.74 -0.18 11.68
C PRO A 51 -10.34 0.57 12.96
N GLU A 52 -11.22 0.64 13.93
CA GLU A 52 -10.99 1.33 15.21
C GLU A 52 -9.84 0.67 16.00
N SER A 53 -9.79 -0.65 16.05
CA SER A 53 -8.75 -1.38 16.77
C SER A 53 -7.37 -1.21 16.14
N LEU A 54 -7.30 -1.18 14.80
CA LEU A 54 -6.06 -0.94 14.07
C LEU A 54 -5.56 0.49 14.27
N VAL A 55 -6.46 1.47 14.22
CA VAL A 55 -6.13 2.89 14.44
C VAL A 55 -5.75 3.13 15.89
N GLU A 56 -6.46 2.57 16.87
CA GLU A 56 -6.08 2.68 18.30
C GLU A 56 -4.68 2.13 18.55
N SER A 57 -4.35 0.99 17.96
CA SER A 57 -3.00 0.41 18.02
C SER A 57 -1.94 1.36 17.46
N ALA A 58 -2.20 1.96 16.29
CA ALA A 58 -1.27 2.90 15.66
C ALA A 58 -1.08 4.16 16.48
N LEU A 59 -2.16 4.74 17.03
CA LEU A 59 -2.12 5.96 17.84
C LEU A 59 -1.43 5.73 19.19
N THR A 60 -1.53 4.54 19.76
CA THR A 60 -0.81 4.20 21.00
C THR A 60 0.68 4.16 20.77
N GLU A 61 1.13 3.52 19.68
CA GLU A 61 2.54 3.48 19.29
C GLU A 61 3.07 4.88 18.94
N LEU A 62 2.26 5.68 18.25
CA LEU A 62 2.60 7.05 17.88
C LEU A 62 2.92 7.89 19.12
N ARG A 63 2.09 7.82 20.16
CA ARG A 63 2.33 8.55 21.43
C ARG A 63 3.66 8.20 22.05
N TYR A 64 4.06 6.91 22.06
CA TYR A 64 5.36 6.52 22.62
C TYR A 64 6.54 7.13 21.88
N LEU A 65 6.42 7.34 20.56
CA LEU A 65 7.47 7.99 19.78
C LEU A 65 7.46 9.51 20.01
N GLU A 66 6.29 10.12 20.06
CA GLU A 66 6.13 11.56 20.33
C GLU A 66 6.63 11.95 21.72
N ASP A 67 6.41 11.12 22.75
CA ASP A 67 6.90 11.33 24.12
C ASP A 67 8.42 11.49 24.21
N VAL A 68 9.18 10.95 23.25
CA VAL A 68 10.64 11.14 23.16
C VAL A 68 11.04 12.14 22.07
N ASN A 69 10.10 12.97 21.60
CA ASN A 69 10.30 13.96 20.55
C ASN A 69 10.82 13.35 19.24
N PHE A 70 10.31 12.18 18.86
CA PHE A 70 10.61 11.54 17.58
C PHE A 70 9.47 11.76 16.60
N ASN A 71 9.72 12.53 15.53
CA ASN A 71 8.69 12.95 14.55
C ASN A 71 8.96 12.47 13.11
N ASN A 72 10.08 11.79 12.84
CA ASN A 72 10.37 11.24 11.51
C ASN A 72 9.64 9.90 11.32
N ILE A 73 8.32 9.98 11.27
CA ILE A 73 7.39 8.85 11.34
C ILE A 73 6.58 8.77 10.05
N LYS A 74 6.26 7.56 9.63
CA LYS A 74 5.14 7.24 8.74
C LYS A 74 4.33 6.08 9.32
N ILE A 75 3.04 5.99 8.94
CA ILE A 75 2.13 5.03 9.57
C ILE A 75 1.49 4.12 8.51
N SER A 76 1.28 2.87 8.85
CA SER A 76 0.49 1.94 8.05
C SER A 76 -0.43 1.11 8.93
N VAL A 77 -1.70 1.02 8.53
CA VAL A 77 -2.73 0.17 9.13
C VAL A 77 -3.28 -0.75 8.06
N LYS A 78 -2.83 -2.00 8.06
CA LYS A 78 -3.06 -2.93 6.95
C LYS A 78 -4.02 -4.04 7.34
N HIS A 79 -4.92 -4.36 6.41
CA HIS A 79 -5.84 -5.49 6.51
C HIS A 79 -5.84 -6.29 5.19
N SER A 80 -6.17 -7.59 5.23
CA SER A 80 -6.35 -8.44 4.04
C SER A 80 -7.70 -8.23 3.37
N ASN A 81 -8.72 -7.79 4.13
CA ASN A 81 -10.00 -7.33 3.59
C ASN A 81 -9.85 -5.88 3.10
N VAL A 82 -10.22 -5.64 1.84
CA VAL A 82 -10.04 -4.36 1.16
C VAL A 82 -10.87 -3.25 1.82
N ASN A 83 -12.13 -3.49 2.14
CA ASN A 83 -13.01 -2.48 2.73
C ASN A 83 -12.54 -2.09 4.14
N LEU A 84 -12.21 -3.06 4.99
CA LEU A 84 -11.67 -2.78 6.32
C LEU A 84 -10.35 -2.02 6.26
N MET A 85 -9.50 -2.30 5.26
CA MET A 85 -8.27 -1.56 5.03
C MET A 85 -8.58 -0.11 4.64
N ILE A 86 -9.48 0.13 3.70
CA ILE A 86 -9.89 1.47 3.27
C ILE A 86 -10.43 2.27 4.46
N ASP A 87 -11.37 1.70 5.21
CA ASP A 87 -12.00 2.37 6.35
C ASP A 87 -10.98 2.67 7.46
N SER A 88 -10.00 1.78 7.68
CA SER A 88 -8.90 2.01 8.63
C SER A 88 -8.04 3.21 8.24
N TYR A 89 -7.70 3.36 6.96
CA TYR A 89 -6.89 4.51 6.51
C TYR A 89 -7.68 5.82 6.50
N ARG A 90 -8.96 5.79 6.13
CA ARG A 90 -9.83 6.98 6.25
C ARG A 90 -9.91 7.46 7.69
N LEU A 91 -10.20 6.53 8.61
CA LEU A 91 -10.28 6.84 10.04
C LEU A 91 -8.93 7.34 10.61
N LEU A 92 -7.80 6.81 10.11
CA LEU A 92 -6.48 7.25 10.54
C LEU A 92 -6.13 8.63 9.97
N ALA A 93 -6.44 8.89 8.70
CA ALA A 93 -6.18 10.18 8.05
C ALA A 93 -6.89 11.35 8.73
N ASP A 94 -8.07 11.12 9.29
CA ASP A 94 -8.80 12.13 10.08
C ASP A 94 -8.15 12.44 11.45
N LYS A 95 -7.15 11.67 11.88
CA LYS A 95 -6.57 11.73 13.24
C LYS A 95 -5.09 12.12 13.26
N VAL A 96 -4.39 12.04 12.14
CA VAL A 96 -2.94 12.28 12.10
C VAL A 96 -2.53 13.00 10.82
N ASP A 97 -1.52 13.87 10.94
CA ASP A 97 -0.88 14.55 9.80
C ASP A 97 0.40 13.87 9.33
N TYR A 98 0.70 12.67 9.85
CA TYR A 98 1.88 11.89 9.45
C TYR A 98 1.68 11.19 8.11
N PRO A 99 2.74 11.06 7.29
CA PRO A 99 2.67 10.32 6.04
C PRO A 99 2.14 8.90 6.20
N LEU A 100 1.23 8.49 5.30
CA LEU A 100 0.59 7.19 5.30
C LEU A 100 1.20 6.27 4.26
N HIS A 101 1.47 5.02 4.68
CA HIS A 101 2.00 3.97 3.81
C HIS A 101 0.94 2.93 3.51
N LEU A 102 0.33 3.03 2.34
CA LEU A 102 -0.80 2.19 1.93
C LEU A 102 -0.40 0.78 1.52
N GLY A 103 -1.30 -0.15 1.69
CA GLY A 103 -1.21 -1.50 1.15
C GLY A 103 -2.19 -2.47 1.77
N VAL A 104 -2.68 -3.40 0.95
CA VAL A 104 -3.39 -4.59 1.42
C VAL A 104 -2.35 -5.60 1.88
N THR A 105 -2.48 -6.14 3.11
CA THR A 105 -1.57 -7.18 3.58
C THR A 105 -2.04 -8.56 3.11
N GLU A 106 -1.09 -9.46 2.81
CA GLU A 106 -1.42 -10.84 2.44
C GLU A 106 -2.45 -10.91 1.29
N ALA A 107 -2.23 -10.09 0.26
CA ALA A 107 -3.20 -9.96 -0.83
C ALA A 107 -3.34 -11.26 -1.64
N GLY A 108 -2.29 -12.08 -1.70
CA GLY A 108 -2.28 -13.36 -2.39
C GLY A 108 -1.62 -13.32 -3.77
N PRO A 109 -1.73 -14.43 -4.54
CA PRO A 109 -1.12 -14.53 -5.86
C PRO A 109 -1.89 -13.72 -6.92
N LEU A 110 -1.25 -13.56 -8.09
CA LEU A 110 -1.88 -13.00 -9.27
C LEU A 110 -2.98 -13.94 -9.81
N PRO A 111 -4.04 -13.41 -10.42
CA PRO A 111 -4.39 -11.99 -10.55
C PRO A 111 -5.14 -11.43 -9.34
N GLY A 112 -5.68 -12.26 -8.46
CA GLY A 112 -6.57 -11.87 -7.36
C GLY A 112 -5.91 -10.90 -6.37
N GLY A 113 -4.66 -11.12 -6.00
CA GLY A 113 -3.90 -10.24 -5.12
C GLY A 113 -3.69 -8.85 -5.71
N LEU A 114 -3.42 -8.79 -7.01
CA LEU A 114 -3.27 -7.51 -7.72
C LEU A 114 -4.59 -6.74 -7.73
N ILE A 115 -5.70 -7.39 -8.05
CA ILE A 115 -7.04 -6.77 -8.07
C ILE A 115 -7.39 -6.18 -6.70
N LYS A 116 -7.18 -6.94 -5.61
CA LYS A 116 -7.39 -6.44 -4.24
C LYS A 116 -6.52 -5.23 -3.93
N SER A 117 -5.24 -5.29 -4.28
CA SER A 117 -4.28 -4.20 -4.01
C SER A 117 -4.64 -2.94 -4.79
N VAL A 118 -4.97 -3.08 -6.07
CA VAL A 118 -5.40 -1.95 -6.91
C VAL A 118 -6.67 -1.35 -6.36
N ALA A 119 -7.69 -2.14 -6.06
CA ALA A 119 -8.96 -1.64 -5.54
C ALA A 119 -8.77 -0.84 -4.25
N GLY A 120 -8.02 -1.37 -3.27
CA GLY A 120 -7.82 -0.70 -1.99
C GLY A 120 -6.95 0.55 -2.08
N ILE A 121 -5.83 0.46 -2.79
CA ILE A 121 -4.86 1.57 -2.88
C ILE A 121 -5.44 2.70 -3.74
N SER A 122 -6.06 2.40 -4.90
CA SER A 122 -6.62 3.44 -5.79
C SER A 122 -7.72 4.24 -5.11
N SER A 123 -8.61 3.58 -4.36
CA SER A 123 -9.70 4.26 -3.64
C SER A 123 -9.16 5.35 -2.72
N LEU A 124 -8.11 5.04 -1.95
CA LEU A 124 -7.51 5.99 -1.02
C LEU A 124 -6.72 7.10 -1.73
N LEU A 125 -5.92 6.74 -2.75
CA LEU A 125 -5.13 7.72 -3.51
C LEU A 125 -6.02 8.74 -4.24
N GLN A 126 -7.19 8.34 -4.75
CA GLN A 126 -8.15 9.25 -5.37
C GLN A 126 -8.81 10.21 -4.37
N GLU A 127 -8.84 9.85 -3.10
CA GLU A 127 -9.28 10.71 -1.99
C GLU A 127 -8.16 11.60 -1.44
N GLY A 128 -6.94 11.53 -2.01
CA GLY A 128 -5.76 12.24 -1.51
C GLY A 128 -5.13 11.61 -0.27
N ILE A 129 -5.49 10.38 0.07
CA ILE A 129 -4.97 9.66 1.23
C ILE A 129 -3.84 8.74 0.79
N GLY A 130 -2.63 8.95 1.32
CA GLY A 130 -1.46 8.10 1.13
C GLY A 130 -0.29 8.75 0.41
N ASP A 131 0.92 8.51 0.93
CA ASP A 131 2.18 9.11 0.47
C ASP A 131 3.12 8.07 -0.13
N THR A 132 3.02 6.84 0.30
CA THR A 132 3.79 5.71 -0.22
C THR A 132 2.91 4.48 -0.31
N ILE A 133 3.21 3.58 -1.25
CA ILE A 133 2.44 2.35 -1.46
C ILE A 133 3.33 1.11 -1.42
N ARG A 134 2.74 -0.04 -1.10
CA ARG A 134 3.32 -1.36 -1.31
C ARG A 134 2.24 -2.36 -1.69
N LEU A 135 2.45 -3.06 -2.78
CA LEU A 135 1.71 -4.29 -3.10
C LEU A 135 2.35 -5.46 -2.31
N SER A 136 1.53 -6.33 -1.72
CA SER A 136 2.00 -7.50 -0.96
C SER A 136 1.46 -8.76 -1.64
N LEU A 137 2.05 -9.09 -2.78
CA LEU A 137 1.66 -10.22 -3.62
C LEU A 137 2.50 -11.47 -3.31
N THR A 138 1.95 -12.63 -3.62
CA THR A 138 2.70 -13.89 -3.63
C THR A 138 3.34 -14.06 -5.00
N THR A 139 4.38 -13.25 -5.29
CA THR A 139 5.12 -13.21 -6.55
C THR A 139 6.53 -12.64 -6.35
N ASP A 140 7.30 -12.53 -7.43
CA ASP A 140 8.60 -11.86 -7.41
C ASP A 140 8.45 -10.39 -6.98
N PRO A 141 9.28 -9.88 -6.04
CA PRO A 141 9.22 -8.48 -5.60
C PRO A 141 9.40 -7.45 -6.72
N VAL A 142 10.08 -7.80 -7.80
CA VAL A 142 10.23 -6.93 -8.99
C VAL A 142 8.88 -6.69 -9.65
N GLU A 143 8.03 -7.72 -9.71
CA GLU A 143 6.67 -7.59 -10.25
C GLU A 143 5.80 -6.70 -9.37
N GLU A 144 5.92 -6.77 -8.03
CA GLU A 144 5.24 -5.84 -7.12
C GLU A 144 5.61 -4.38 -7.43
N ALA A 145 6.90 -4.11 -7.68
CA ALA A 145 7.39 -2.78 -8.00
C ALA A 145 6.86 -2.28 -9.37
N LYS A 146 6.82 -3.15 -10.38
CA LYS A 146 6.27 -2.83 -11.71
C LYS A 146 4.79 -2.49 -11.63
N TYR A 147 3.97 -3.36 -11.03
CA TYR A 147 2.53 -3.10 -10.89
C TYR A 147 2.24 -1.86 -10.04
N GLY A 148 3.02 -1.65 -8.96
CA GLY A 148 2.88 -0.45 -8.14
C GLY A 148 3.20 0.82 -8.91
N ARG A 149 4.21 0.80 -9.79
CA ARG A 149 4.53 1.91 -10.66
C ARG A 149 3.45 2.14 -11.71
N GLN A 150 3.00 1.10 -12.40
CA GLN A 150 1.92 1.20 -13.39
C GLN A 150 0.64 1.78 -12.79
N LEU A 151 0.28 1.33 -11.56
CA LEU A 151 -0.86 1.89 -10.85
C LEU A 151 -0.77 3.41 -10.68
N LEU A 152 0.40 3.91 -10.25
CA LEU A 152 0.62 5.35 -10.06
C LEU A 152 0.63 6.12 -11.39
N GLU A 153 1.09 5.50 -12.47
CA GLU A 153 1.07 6.08 -13.83
C GLU A 153 -0.36 6.16 -14.38
N TYR A 154 -1.19 5.14 -14.18
CA TYR A 154 -2.60 5.16 -14.59
C TYR A 154 -3.47 6.12 -13.76
N LEU A 155 -3.08 6.40 -12.53
CA LEU A 155 -3.70 7.41 -11.67
C LEU A 155 -3.12 8.83 -11.90
N GLU A 156 -2.20 9.00 -12.84
CA GLU A 156 -1.51 10.27 -13.16
C GLU A 156 -0.75 10.87 -11.96
N LEU A 157 -0.39 10.04 -10.98
CA LEU A 157 0.40 10.41 -9.82
C LEU A 157 1.91 10.30 -10.07
N ARG A 158 2.30 9.75 -11.23
CA ARG A 158 3.68 9.70 -11.75
C ARG A 158 3.70 9.82 -13.26
N ASP A 159 4.78 10.42 -13.77
CA ASP A 159 5.04 10.46 -15.19
C ASP A 159 5.07 9.04 -15.77
N ARG A 160 4.37 8.87 -16.87
CA ARG A 160 4.30 7.60 -17.60
C ARG A 160 5.67 7.22 -18.16
N LYS A 161 6.10 6.00 -17.89
CA LYS A 161 7.32 5.39 -18.44
C LYS A 161 7.07 4.06 -19.13
N ASN A 162 5.82 3.60 -19.12
CA ASN A 162 5.40 2.37 -19.76
C ASN A 162 4.49 2.68 -20.94
N LEU A 163 4.43 1.73 -21.86
CA LEU A 163 3.45 1.73 -22.94
C LEU A 163 2.04 1.61 -22.37
N ASP A 164 1.13 2.41 -22.91
CA ASP A 164 -0.30 2.29 -22.66
C ASP A 164 -1.01 2.01 -23.98
N LEU A 165 -1.37 0.75 -24.19
CA LEU A 165 -2.05 0.31 -25.39
C LEU A 165 -3.57 0.33 -25.15
N ILE A 166 -4.27 1.19 -25.90
CA ILE A 166 -5.72 1.25 -25.93
C ILE A 166 -6.19 0.40 -27.09
N ALA A 167 -6.89 -0.69 -26.79
CA ALA A 167 -7.41 -1.59 -27.81
C ALA A 167 -8.86 -1.96 -27.51
N CYS A 168 -9.68 -2.07 -28.55
CA CYS A 168 -11.05 -2.54 -28.38
C CYS A 168 -11.08 -4.05 -28.08
N PRO A 169 -12.12 -4.55 -27.37
CA PRO A 169 -12.22 -5.97 -27.00
C PRO A 169 -12.65 -6.87 -28.16
N SER A 170 -12.70 -6.34 -29.38
CA SER A 170 -13.29 -6.98 -30.59
C SER A 170 -14.83 -6.98 -30.60
N CYS A 171 -15.42 -7.15 -31.75
CA CYS A 171 -16.88 -7.29 -31.93
C CYS A 171 -17.18 -8.04 -33.25
N GLY A 172 -18.45 -8.31 -33.53
CA GLY A 172 -18.88 -9.01 -34.77
C GLY A 172 -18.59 -8.27 -36.08
N ARG A 173 -18.07 -7.03 -36.03
CA ARG A 173 -17.63 -6.26 -37.20
C ARG A 173 -16.11 -6.32 -37.44
N ALA A 174 -15.37 -6.99 -36.56
CA ALA A 174 -13.92 -7.08 -36.67
C ALA A 174 -13.56 -8.00 -37.90
N GLU A 175 -12.70 -7.49 -38.75
CA GLU A 175 -12.20 -8.23 -39.93
C GLU A 175 -10.84 -8.89 -39.65
N VAL A 176 -10.29 -8.64 -38.44
CA VAL A 176 -9.00 -9.18 -37.99
C VAL A 176 -9.15 -9.74 -36.58
N ASP A 177 -8.23 -10.62 -36.19
CA ASP A 177 -8.10 -11.06 -34.81
C ASP A 177 -7.48 -9.93 -33.96
N VAL A 178 -8.35 -9.11 -33.35
CA VAL A 178 -7.97 -7.93 -32.56
C VAL A 178 -7.11 -8.33 -31.34
N ILE A 179 -7.38 -9.50 -30.75
CA ILE A 179 -6.64 -9.99 -29.57
C ILE A 179 -5.20 -10.31 -29.96
N ASP A 180 -5.01 -11.03 -31.05
CA ASP A 180 -3.67 -11.38 -31.57
C ASP A 180 -2.90 -10.13 -31.99
N VAL A 181 -3.54 -9.21 -32.72
CA VAL A 181 -2.91 -7.96 -33.17
C VAL A 181 -2.49 -7.09 -31.97
N ALA A 182 -3.37 -6.89 -30.99
CA ALA A 182 -3.07 -6.11 -29.79
C ALA A 182 -1.91 -6.73 -28.98
N SER A 183 -1.92 -8.05 -28.79
CA SER A 183 -0.85 -8.77 -28.08
C SER A 183 0.51 -8.64 -28.79
N LYS A 184 0.55 -8.77 -30.11
CA LYS A 184 1.76 -8.59 -30.92
C LYS A 184 2.27 -7.15 -30.88
N ALA A 185 1.35 -6.17 -31.00
CA ALA A 185 1.69 -4.75 -30.91
C ALA A 185 2.27 -4.40 -29.54
N GLN A 186 1.62 -4.84 -28.46
CA GLN A 186 2.12 -4.64 -27.10
C GLN A 186 3.54 -5.20 -26.93
N THR A 187 3.76 -6.45 -27.32
CA THR A 187 5.05 -7.12 -27.21
C THR A 187 6.14 -6.40 -28.00
N ALA A 188 5.85 -5.98 -29.22
CA ALA A 188 6.80 -5.28 -30.09
C ALA A 188 7.16 -3.91 -29.55
N LEU A 189 6.18 -3.12 -29.11
CA LEU A 189 6.38 -1.75 -28.62
C LEU A 189 7.05 -1.73 -27.24
N GLU A 190 6.72 -2.68 -26.36
CA GLU A 190 7.41 -2.83 -25.08
C GLU A 190 8.90 -3.17 -25.25
N LYS A 191 9.22 -4.00 -26.24
CA LYS A 191 10.62 -4.36 -26.54
C LYS A 191 11.45 -3.17 -26.98
N GLU A 192 10.85 -2.23 -27.71
CA GLU A 192 11.51 -0.99 -28.14
C GLU A 192 11.58 0.07 -27.03
N GLY A 193 10.94 -0.18 -25.88
CA GLY A 193 10.98 0.69 -24.70
C GLY A 193 10.23 2.02 -24.87
N PHE A 194 9.20 2.04 -25.70
CA PHE A 194 8.37 3.24 -25.88
C PHE A 194 7.57 3.57 -24.62
N SER A 195 7.53 4.86 -24.29
CA SER A 195 6.78 5.45 -23.18
C SER A 195 5.71 6.39 -23.72
N LEU A 196 4.69 5.81 -24.36
CA LEU A 196 3.62 6.54 -25.02
C LEU A 196 2.29 5.79 -24.95
N GLN A 197 1.20 6.50 -25.23
CA GLN A 197 -0.12 5.91 -25.40
C GLN A 197 -0.35 5.67 -26.89
N VAL A 198 -0.80 4.46 -27.21
CA VAL A 198 -1.13 4.02 -28.58
C VAL A 198 -2.58 3.51 -28.59
N ALA A 199 -3.37 3.93 -29.61
CA ALA A 199 -4.76 3.52 -29.80
C ALA A 199 -4.99 2.97 -31.21
#